data_44a49a4e30f7bfd4a73477ba7419503e
#
_entry.id   44a49a4e30f7bfd4a73477ba7419503e
#
_cell.length_a   1.000
_cell.length_b   1.000
_cell.length_c   1.000
_cell.angle_alpha   90.00
_cell.angle_beta   90.00
_cell.angle_gamma   90.00
#
_symmetry.space_group_name_H-M   'P 1'
#
loop_
_entity.id
_entity.type
_entity.pdbx_description
1 polymer ?
#
loop_
_entity_poly.entity_id
_entity_poly.type
_entity_poly.pdbx_seq_one_letter_code
_entity_poly.pdbx_strand_id
1 'polypeptide(L)'
;MAGLSLNSYHPGVCPAASLPLLTNRHLLPMTLLTPALTQLNHRAAQLLDLASANPLLRIRRDETDSATVVDFGVAAEGGLEAGLELARICLSGLAEVTLTPASSELPLPLPLVTVRTDFPVEACLLSQYAGCRIQTGDYFAMGSGPLRAVLRREELIQEFTASEDGTVAVGVLETSALPPAAAIACLREGLPPACRLLLAAARTASQAGTLQVVARSLETALHKLHSLKFPLQTIVSGMGTAPLPPVAKNDLAAIGRTNDAILYGGTVNLWVRCEDALLAEIGPRVPSCSSSSFGQTFLSLFNAANYDFYAMDVALFSPAVVVFHNLRSGRSFRFGSLNPTVLAASCG
;
A
#
# COMPACT_ATOMS: atom_id res chain seq x y z
N MET A 1 21.45 -37.42 50.83
CA MET A 1 21.97 -36.60 51.92
C MET A 1 22.46 -35.28 51.35
N ALA A 2 22.25 -34.22 52.07
CA ALA A 2 22.49 -32.82 51.79
C ALA A 2 21.42 -32.11 50.94
N GLY A 3 20.62 -31.51 51.56
CA GLY A 3 19.73 -30.46 51.81
C GLY A 3 20.34 -29.09 51.47
N LEU A 4 19.64 -28.33 50.61
CA LEU A 4 19.91 -26.91 50.42
C LEU A 4 18.63 -26.12 50.78
N SER A 5 18.83 -25.28 51.77
CA SER A 5 17.91 -24.37 52.44
C SER A 5 17.42 -23.26 51.49
N LEU A 6 16.12 -23.04 51.44
CA LEU A 6 15.46 -21.87 50.87
C LEU A 6 15.63 -20.67 51.82
N ASN A 7 16.34 -19.64 51.36
CA ASN A 7 16.43 -18.36 52.03
C ASN A 7 15.23 -17.47 51.63
N SER A 8 14.49 -17.04 52.60
CA SER A 8 13.36 -16.13 52.61
C SER A 8 13.82 -14.70 52.22
N TYR A 9 13.19 -14.19 51.14
CA TYR A 9 13.30 -12.78 50.76
C TYR A 9 12.14 -11.98 51.39
N HIS A 10 12.51 -11.03 52.28
CA HIS A 10 11.57 -10.05 52.82
C HIS A 10 11.48 -8.85 51.82
N PRO A 11 10.28 -8.40 51.38
CA PRO A 11 10.14 -7.17 50.62
C PRO A 11 10.14 -5.99 51.60
N GLY A 12 11.19 -5.16 51.50
CA GLY A 12 11.27 -3.85 52.14
C GLY A 12 10.26 -2.88 51.49
N VAL A 13 9.40 -2.30 52.31
CA VAL A 13 8.45 -1.25 51.97
C VAL A 13 9.25 0.04 51.70
N CYS A 14 9.20 0.52 50.44
CA CYS A 14 9.67 1.85 50.07
C CYS A 14 8.54 2.88 50.29
N PRO A 15 8.80 4.03 50.94
CA PRO A 15 7.75 5.04 51.15
C PRO A 15 7.37 5.70 49.85
N ALA A 16 6.06 5.86 49.65
CA ALA A 16 5.45 6.54 48.50
C ALA A 16 5.85 8.03 48.49
N ALA A 17 6.73 8.40 47.56
CA ALA A 17 6.94 9.80 47.18
C ALA A 17 5.77 10.25 46.31
N SER A 18 4.96 11.17 46.81
CA SER A 18 3.90 11.85 46.07
C SER A 18 4.52 12.67 44.94
N LEU A 19 4.37 12.19 43.70
CA LEU A 19 4.64 12.94 42.47
C LEU A 19 3.48 13.92 42.21
N PRO A 20 3.75 15.21 41.89
CA PRO A 20 2.71 16.18 41.58
C PRO A 20 2.02 15.77 40.25
N LEU A 21 0.71 15.87 40.25
CA LEU A 21 -0.16 15.79 39.07
C LEU A 21 0.33 16.83 38.02
N LEU A 22 1.01 16.37 36.99
CA LEU A 22 1.28 17.17 35.77
C LEU A 22 -0.02 17.30 34.99
N THR A 23 -0.78 18.34 35.32
CA THR A 23 -1.87 18.86 34.52
C THR A 23 -1.32 19.42 33.21
N ASN A 24 -2.03 19.13 32.12
CA ASN A 24 -1.91 19.75 30.78
C ASN A 24 -0.55 19.64 30.09
N ARG A 25 -0.25 18.48 29.52
CA ARG A 25 0.58 18.45 28.32
C ARG A 25 -0.30 18.83 27.14
N HIS A 26 -0.19 20.08 26.69
CA HIS A 26 -0.61 20.51 25.38
C HIS A 26 -0.20 19.45 24.35
N LEU A 27 -1.19 18.92 23.64
CA LEU A 27 -0.94 18.23 22.38
C LEU A 27 -0.17 19.25 21.51
N LEU A 28 1.12 19.03 21.34
CA LEU A 28 1.88 19.76 20.35
C LEU A 28 1.18 19.55 19.01
N PRO A 29 0.90 20.64 18.27
CA PRO A 29 0.35 20.48 16.93
C PRO A 29 1.34 19.63 16.15
N MET A 30 0.83 18.59 15.48
CA MET A 30 1.57 17.67 14.62
C MET A 30 2.01 18.38 13.33
N THR A 31 2.88 19.37 13.47
CA THR A 31 3.47 20.13 12.37
C THR A 31 4.97 20.02 12.43
N LEU A 32 5.50 18.83 12.25
CA LEU A 32 6.91 18.65 11.89
C LEU A 32 7.02 17.37 11.04
N LEU A 33 6.35 17.35 9.89
CA LEU A 33 6.91 16.65 8.75
C LEU A 33 8.17 17.43 8.39
N THR A 34 9.35 16.85 8.64
CA THR A 34 10.61 17.44 8.19
C THR A 34 10.54 17.67 6.68
N PRO A 35 11.13 18.73 6.12
CA PRO A 35 11.13 18.99 4.67
C PRO A 35 11.55 17.77 3.82
N ALA A 36 12.36 16.87 4.37
CA ALA A 36 12.75 15.63 3.72
C ALA A 36 11.61 14.61 3.50
N LEU A 37 10.53 14.66 4.29
CA LEU A 37 9.36 13.79 4.13
C LEU A 37 8.33 14.33 3.13
N THR A 38 8.44 15.59 2.71
CA THR A 38 7.53 16.24 1.77
C THR A 38 7.95 16.07 0.30
N GLN A 39 9.13 15.53 0.02
CA GLN A 39 9.66 15.36 -1.34
C GLN A 39 9.43 13.94 -1.87
N LEU A 40 8.18 13.50 -1.93
CA LEU A 40 7.82 12.14 -2.33
C LEU A 40 8.31 11.83 -3.75
N ASN A 41 8.11 12.78 -4.67
CA ASN A 41 8.50 12.64 -6.06
C ASN A 41 10.01 12.60 -6.27
N HIS A 42 10.79 13.40 -5.52
CA HIS A 42 12.26 13.35 -5.58
C HIS A 42 12.81 12.00 -5.11
N ARG A 43 12.25 11.45 -4.03
CA ARG A 43 12.63 10.13 -3.51
C ARG A 43 12.33 9.03 -4.53
N ALA A 44 11.12 9.04 -5.10
CA ALA A 44 10.73 8.08 -6.13
C ALA A 44 11.59 8.19 -7.39
N ALA A 45 11.93 9.43 -7.82
CA ALA A 45 12.79 9.67 -8.98
C ALA A 45 14.19 9.11 -8.77
N GLN A 46 14.79 9.31 -7.60
CA GLN A 46 16.11 8.73 -7.27
C GLN A 46 16.09 7.20 -7.35
N LEU A 47 15.06 6.55 -6.82
CA LEU A 47 14.91 5.10 -6.91
C LEU A 47 14.72 4.64 -8.35
N LEU A 48 13.91 5.35 -9.14
CA LEU A 48 13.66 5.01 -10.53
C LEU A 48 14.92 5.19 -11.40
N ASP A 49 15.71 6.22 -11.16
CA ASP A 49 16.99 6.43 -11.83
C ASP A 49 17.99 5.32 -11.47
N LEU A 50 18.08 4.90 -10.19
CA LEU A 50 18.93 3.80 -9.75
C LEU A 50 18.48 2.46 -10.35
N ALA A 51 17.17 2.17 -10.33
CA ALA A 51 16.60 0.98 -10.94
C ALA A 51 16.91 0.92 -12.44
N SER A 52 16.75 2.05 -13.14
CA SER A 52 17.01 2.14 -14.58
C SER A 52 18.47 1.90 -14.96
N ALA A 53 19.39 2.19 -14.05
CA ALA A 53 20.83 1.94 -14.23
C ALA A 53 21.24 0.49 -13.92
N ASN A 54 20.34 -0.34 -13.34
CA ASN A 54 20.64 -1.72 -12.97
C ASN A 54 20.20 -2.71 -14.06
N PRO A 55 21.11 -3.27 -14.87
CA PRO A 55 20.75 -4.19 -15.95
C PRO A 55 20.18 -5.53 -15.45
N LEU A 56 20.40 -5.89 -14.17
CA LEU A 56 19.88 -7.13 -13.59
C LEU A 56 18.37 -7.11 -13.41
N LEU A 57 17.74 -5.95 -13.43
CA LEU A 57 16.28 -5.82 -13.34
C LEU A 57 15.57 -6.14 -14.66
N ARG A 58 16.30 -6.20 -15.79
CA ARG A 58 15.76 -6.52 -17.13
C ARG A 58 14.59 -5.61 -17.52
N ILE A 59 14.66 -4.35 -17.10
CA ILE A 59 13.74 -3.26 -17.44
C ILE A 59 14.32 -2.45 -18.60
N ARG A 60 13.47 -1.63 -19.25
CA ARG A 60 13.90 -0.78 -20.35
C ARG A 60 13.51 0.67 -20.08
N ARG A 61 14.45 1.58 -20.30
CA ARG A 61 14.26 3.03 -20.21
C ARG A 61 14.21 3.63 -21.61
N ASP A 62 13.17 4.38 -21.89
CA ASP A 62 12.97 5.13 -23.13
C ASP A 62 12.79 6.62 -22.79
N GLU A 63 13.54 7.47 -23.47
CA GLU A 63 13.43 8.94 -23.34
C GLU A 63 12.60 9.49 -24.49
N THR A 64 11.66 10.36 -24.16
CA THR A 64 10.89 11.16 -25.12
C THR A 64 11.07 12.64 -24.81
N ASP A 65 10.67 13.52 -25.73
CA ASP A 65 10.74 14.98 -25.50
C ASP A 65 9.90 15.43 -24.29
N SER A 66 8.93 14.63 -23.89
CA SER A 66 7.94 15.01 -22.88
C SER A 66 8.01 14.21 -21.58
N ALA A 67 8.63 13.03 -21.58
CA ALA A 67 8.73 12.18 -20.41
C ALA A 67 9.82 11.12 -20.57
N THR A 68 10.34 10.63 -19.44
CA THR A 68 11.08 9.37 -19.37
C THR A 68 10.06 8.26 -19.07
N VAL A 69 10.06 7.19 -19.85
CA VAL A 69 9.22 6.00 -19.63
C VAL A 69 10.11 4.81 -19.32
N VAL A 70 9.86 4.14 -18.20
CA VAL A 70 10.58 2.93 -17.80
C VAL A 70 9.62 1.74 -17.79
N ASP A 71 9.89 0.78 -18.64
CA ASP A 71 9.13 -0.46 -18.80
C ASP A 71 9.64 -1.52 -17.81
N PHE A 72 8.81 -1.86 -16.84
CA PHE A 72 9.08 -2.87 -15.83
C PHE A 72 8.47 -4.23 -16.15
N GLY A 73 7.65 -4.33 -17.19
CA GLY A 73 6.96 -5.58 -17.52
C GLY A 73 5.79 -5.42 -18.49
N VAL A 74 5.81 -4.42 -19.39
CA VAL A 74 4.88 -4.30 -20.52
C VAL A 74 5.43 -5.11 -21.72
N ALA A 75 6.60 -4.72 -22.22
CA ALA A 75 7.37 -5.41 -23.25
C ALA A 75 8.72 -5.91 -22.73
N ALA A 76 9.29 -5.24 -21.70
CA ALA A 76 10.46 -5.71 -21.01
C ALA A 76 10.14 -6.97 -20.18
N GLU A 77 11.13 -7.84 -19.98
CA GLU A 77 10.93 -9.08 -19.22
C GLU A 77 10.65 -8.82 -17.74
N GLY A 78 11.36 -7.83 -17.14
CA GLY A 78 11.28 -7.52 -15.72
C GLY A 78 11.66 -8.70 -14.85
N GLY A 79 10.95 -8.88 -13.72
CA GLY A 79 11.17 -9.98 -12.78
C GLY A 79 10.66 -9.65 -11.39
N LEU A 80 10.92 -10.53 -10.43
CA LEU A 80 10.54 -10.32 -9.03
C LEU A 80 11.26 -9.09 -8.43
N GLU A 81 12.57 -8.97 -8.66
CA GLU A 81 13.34 -7.81 -8.18
C GLU A 81 12.86 -6.50 -8.81
N ALA A 82 12.53 -6.51 -10.11
CA ALA A 82 11.92 -5.36 -10.77
C ALA A 82 10.57 -5.00 -10.12
N GLY A 83 9.78 -5.99 -9.72
CA GLY A 83 8.52 -5.79 -9.01
C GLY A 83 8.70 -5.19 -7.61
N LEU A 84 9.71 -5.65 -6.86
CA LEU A 84 10.06 -5.08 -5.57
C LEU A 84 10.46 -3.60 -5.70
N GLU A 85 11.32 -3.29 -6.68
CA GLU A 85 11.74 -1.90 -6.94
C GLU A 85 10.57 -1.04 -7.41
N LEU A 86 9.71 -1.55 -8.31
CA LEU A 86 8.51 -0.83 -8.76
C LEU A 86 7.57 -0.49 -7.60
N ALA A 87 7.37 -1.44 -6.67
CA ALA A 87 6.57 -1.20 -5.47
C ALA A 87 7.22 -0.16 -4.54
N ARG A 88 8.55 -0.21 -4.33
CA ARG A 88 9.30 0.79 -3.54
C ARG A 88 9.22 2.18 -4.15
N ILE A 89 9.34 2.29 -5.48
CA ILE A 89 9.18 3.55 -6.22
C ILE A 89 7.76 4.10 -6.02
N CYS A 90 6.74 3.24 -6.14
CA CYS A 90 5.35 3.59 -5.95
C CYS A 90 5.06 4.12 -4.53
N LEU A 91 5.76 3.60 -3.52
CA LEU A 91 5.72 4.01 -2.12
C LEU A 91 6.70 5.17 -1.78
N SER A 92 7.29 5.81 -2.79
CA SER A 92 8.29 6.90 -2.63
C SER A 92 9.50 6.52 -1.77
N GLY A 93 9.85 5.23 -1.70
CA GLY A 93 10.94 4.74 -0.84
C GLY A 93 10.72 4.94 0.65
N LEU A 94 9.47 5.15 1.08
CA LEU A 94 9.08 5.29 2.49
C LEU A 94 8.65 3.97 3.13
N ALA A 95 8.63 2.90 2.36
CA ALA A 95 8.31 1.57 2.84
C ALA A 95 9.34 0.56 2.33
N GLU A 96 9.61 -0.44 3.16
CA GLU A 96 10.32 -1.63 2.72
C GLU A 96 9.34 -2.65 2.12
N VAL A 97 9.72 -3.22 0.98
CA VAL A 97 8.96 -4.27 0.31
C VAL A 97 9.84 -5.50 0.15
N THR A 98 9.37 -6.64 0.63
CA THR A 98 10.12 -7.89 0.63
C THR A 98 9.26 -9.08 0.23
N LEU A 99 9.91 -10.15 -0.26
CA LEU A 99 9.31 -11.47 -0.45
C LEU A 99 9.78 -12.39 0.66
N THR A 100 8.85 -13.14 1.25
CA THR A 100 9.13 -14.18 2.24
C THR A 100 8.56 -15.52 1.79
N PRO A 101 9.10 -16.65 2.26
CA PRO A 101 8.56 -17.97 1.96
C PRO A 101 7.07 -18.09 2.32
N ALA A 102 6.40 -19.08 1.74
CA ALA A 102 5.01 -19.39 1.99
C ALA A 102 4.70 -19.57 3.48
N SER A 103 3.52 -19.09 3.90
CA SER A 103 2.99 -19.34 5.23
C SER A 103 2.29 -20.69 5.29
N SER A 104 2.46 -21.42 6.39
CA SER A 104 1.73 -22.67 6.67
C SER A 104 0.23 -22.46 6.94
N GLU A 105 -0.19 -21.20 7.15
CA GLU A 105 -1.60 -20.85 7.37
C GLU A 105 -2.43 -20.81 6.06
N LEU A 106 -1.74 -20.78 4.91
CA LEU A 106 -2.39 -20.80 3.60
C LEU A 106 -2.34 -22.20 2.99
N PRO A 107 -3.41 -22.68 2.35
CA PRO A 107 -3.46 -24.00 1.72
C PRO A 107 -2.60 -24.09 0.47
N LEU A 108 -2.24 -22.95 -0.12
CA LEU A 108 -1.35 -22.86 -1.27
C LEU A 108 0.03 -22.37 -0.79
N PRO A 109 1.13 -22.99 -1.24
CA PRO A 109 2.48 -22.60 -0.86
C PRO A 109 2.94 -21.33 -1.62
N LEU A 110 2.17 -20.26 -1.50
CA LEU A 110 2.46 -18.97 -2.16
C LEU A 110 3.41 -18.13 -1.32
N PRO A 111 4.46 -17.55 -1.93
CA PRO A 111 5.29 -16.57 -1.25
C PRO A 111 4.44 -15.37 -0.76
N LEU A 112 4.90 -14.69 0.28
CA LEU A 112 4.22 -13.51 0.80
C LEU A 112 4.98 -12.25 0.40
N VAL A 113 4.25 -11.28 -0.16
CA VAL A 113 4.73 -9.89 -0.30
C VAL A 113 4.46 -9.18 1.01
N THR A 114 5.51 -8.62 1.61
CA THR A 114 5.43 -7.86 2.87
C THR A 114 5.81 -6.42 2.62
N VAL A 115 4.98 -5.49 3.08
CA VAL A 115 5.22 -4.05 3.07
C VAL A 115 5.23 -3.55 4.51
N ARG A 116 6.22 -2.75 4.91
CA ARG A 116 6.28 -2.13 6.23
C ARG A 116 6.76 -0.70 6.15
N THR A 117 6.19 0.17 6.99
CA THR A 117 6.52 1.60 7.00
C THR A 117 6.18 2.24 8.35
N ASP A 118 6.96 3.26 8.71
CA ASP A 118 6.65 4.20 9.80
C ASP A 118 6.02 5.51 9.28
N PHE A 119 5.73 5.57 7.97
CA PHE A 119 5.10 6.71 7.29
C PHE A 119 3.88 6.24 6.46
N PRO A 120 2.86 5.63 7.11
CA PRO A 120 1.80 4.93 6.39
C PRO A 120 0.94 5.85 5.51
N VAL A 121 0.67 7.07 5.94
CA VAL A 121 -0.13 8.02 5.16
C VAL A 121 0.64 8.47 3.92
N GLU A 122 1.90 8.89 4.08
CA GLU A 122 2.74 9.40 3.00
C GLU A 122 3.07 8.29 1.98
N ALA A 123 3.46 7.12 2.47
CA ALA A 123 3.82 5.98 1.62
C ALA A 123 2.61 5.43 0.86
N CYS A 124 1.49 5.24 1.54
CA CYS A 124 0.36 4.52 0.97
C CYS A 124 -0.66 5.45 0.32
N LEU A 125 -1.12 6.50 1.01
CA LEU A 125 -2.22 7.33 0.51
C LEU A 125 -1.74 8.47 -0.39
N LEU A 126 -0.62 9.14 -0.05
CA LEU A 126 -0.10 10.24 -0.88
C LEU A 126 0.76 9.73 -2.06
N SER A 127 1.27 8.49 -1.99
CA SER A 127 2.10 7.90 -3.04
C SER A 127 1.42 6.73 -3.73
N GLN A 128 1.23 5.60 -3.06
CA GLN A 128 0.87 4.33 -3.69
C GLN A 128 -0.60 4.23 -4.15
N TYR A 129 -1.53 4.90 -3.50
CA TYR A 129 -2.96 4.78 -3.81
C TYR A 129 -3.24 4.93 -5.32
N ALA A 130 -4.05 4.01 -5.89
CA ALA A 130 -4.41 4.02 -7.30
C ALA A 130 -5.72 4.79 -7.50
N GLY A 131 -5.64 5.97 -8.12
CA GLY A 131 -6.80 6.84 -8.32
C GLY A 131 -6.73 7.68 -9.60
N CYS A 132 -5.59 7.71 -10.28
CA CYS A 132 -5.43 8.50 -11.50
C CYS A 132 -5.79 7.66 -12.74
N ARG A 133 -7.05 7.73 -13.19
CA ARG A 133 -7.47 7.10 -14.44
C ARG A 133 -6.94 7.89 -15.64
N ILE A 134 -6.21 7.21 -16.53
CA ILE A 134 -5.70 7.78 -17.79
C ILE A 134 -6.36 7.04 -18.94
N GLN A 135 -7.15 7.77 -19.76
CA GLN A 135 -7.86 7.23 -20.90
C GLN A 135 -7.65 8.16 -22.10
N THR A 136 -7.03 7.66 -23.16
CA THR A 136 -6.83 8.40 -24.40
C THR A 136 -6.98 7.47 -25.60
N GLY A 137 -8.06 7.65 -26.40
CA GLY A 137 -8.42 6.69 -27.43
C GLY A 137 -8.59 5.28 -26.84
N ASP A 138 -7.89 4.30 -27.42
CA ASP A 138 -7.89 2.90 -26.97
C ASP A 138 -6.92 2.62 -25.82
N TYR A 139 -6.08 3.59 -25.44
CA TYR A 139 -5.13 3.45 -24.33
C TYR A 139 -5.83 3.64 -23.01
N PHE A 140 -5.56 2.70 -22.09
CA PHE A 140 -5.99 2.78 -20.70
C PHE A 140 -4.82 2.48 -19.75
N ALA A 141 -4.72 3.26 -18.68
CA ALA A 141 -3.86 2.97 -17.55
C ALA A 141 -4.53 3.39 -16.24
N MET A 142 -4.28 2.61 -15.19
CA MET A 142 -4.53 3.03 -13.82
C MET A 142 -3.24 3.59 -13.25
N GLY A 143 -3.24 4.89 -12.97
CA GLY A 143 -2.09 5.60 -12.43
C GLY A 143 -2.07 5.65 -10.91
N SER A 144 -0.87 5.56 -10.38
CA SER A 144 -0.52 5.66 -8.96
C SER A 144 0.86 6.32 -8.83
N GLY A 145 1.45 6.28 -7.65
CA GLY A 145 2.73 6.93 -7.39
C GLY A 145 2.58 8.40 -6.96
N PRO A 146 3.68 9.03 -6.51
CA PRO A 146 3.66 10.37 -5.93
C PRO A 146 3.34 11.50 -6.93
N LEU A 147 3.29 11.24 -8.25
CA LEU A 147 2.76 12.17 -9.25
C LEU A 147 1.45 12.83 -8.80
N ARG A 148 0.59 12.04 -8.14
CA ARG A 148 -0.72 12.48 -7.67
C ARG A 148 -0.63 13.60 -6.62
N ALA A 149 0.41 13.59 -5.79
CA ALA A 149 0.65 14.66 -4.81
C ALA A 149 1.01 16.02 -5.47
N VAL A 150 1.57 16.00 -6.69
CA VAL A 150 1.79 17.21 -7.51
C VAL A 150 0.50 17.63 -8.22
N LEU A 151 -0.21 16.66 -8.83
CA LEU A 151 -1.45 16.96 -9.59
C LEU A 151 -2.60 17.42 -8.69
N ARG A 152 -2.72 16.92 -7.46
CA ARG A 152 -3.73 17.25 -6.44
C ARG A 152 -5.18 17.25 -6.97
N ARG A 153 -5.51 16.33 -7.89
CA ARG A 153 -6.83 16.24 -8.53
C ARG A 153 -7.89 15.57 -7.65
N GLU A 154 -7.47 14.76 -6.67
CA GLU A 154 -8.34 13.92 -5.85
C GLU A 154 -8.59 14.55 -4.47
N GLU A 155 -9.81 14.41 -3.96
CA GLU A 155 -10.21 14.90 -2.63
C GLU A 155 -9.28 14.38 -1.53
N LEU A 156 -8.97 13.08 -1.55
CA LEU A 156 -8.08 12.45 -0.59
C LEU A 156 -6.72 13.17 -0.52
N ILE A 157 -6.14 13.52 -1.66
CA ILE A 157 -4.85 14.25 -1.70
C ILE A 157 -5.00 15.68 -1.18
N GLN A 158 -6.16 16.32 -1.40
CA GLN A 158 -6.42 17.69 -0.95
C GLN A 158 -6.58 17.79 0.57
N GLU A 159 -7.00 16.70 1.24
CA GLU A 159 -7.12 16.64 2.69
C GLU A 159 -5.76 16.70 3.40
N PHE A 160 -4.67 16.36 2.70
CA PHE A 160 -3.32 16.36 3.27
C PHE A 160 -2.47 17.53 2.78
N THR A 161 -1.68 18.11 3.67
CA THR A 161 -0.69 19.13 3.36
C THR A 161 0.61 18.50 2.83
N ALA A 162 0.57 17.88 1.65
CA ALA A 162 1.79 17.48 0.96
C ALA A 162 2.35 18.69 0.21
N SER A 163 3.58 19.08 0.51
CA SER A 163 4.29 20.15 -0.21
C SER A 163 5.29 19.52 -1.16
N GLU A 164 4.92 19.45 -2.44
CA GLU A 164 5.81 19.06 -3.54
C GLU A 164 6.23 20.33 -4.28
N ASP A 165 7.50 20.42 -4.68
CA ASP A 165 8.04 21.60 -5.39
C ASP A 165 7.67 21.63 -6.89
N GLY A 166 7.13 20.52 -7.40
CA GLY A 166 6.70 20.39 -8.79
C GLY A 166 7.83 20.33 -9.82
N THR A 167 9.09 20.19 -9.39
CA THR A 167 10.24 20.08 -10.30
C THR A 167 10.36 18.68 -10.91
N VAL A 168 9.86 17.67 -10.22
CA VAL A 168 9.80 16.28 -10.68
C VAL A 168 8.48 15.65 -10.32
N ALA A 169 7.97 14.75 -11.18
CA ALA A 169 6.76 13.98 -10.97
C ALA A 169 6.99 12.53 -11.42
N VAL A 170 6.65 11.57 -10.55
CA VAL A 170 6.83 10.13 -10.80
C VAL A 170 5.49 9.43 -10.72
N GLY A 171 5.07 8.84 -11.84
CA GLY A 171 3.86 8.02 -11.93
C GLY A 171 4.19 6.54 -12.13
N VAL A 172 3.37 5.66 -11.55
CA VAL A 172 3.40 4.22 -11.78
C VAL A 172 2.10 3.83 -12.47
N LEU A 173 2.21 3.21 -13.64
CA LEU A 173 1.10 2.91 -14.53
C LEU A 173 0.86 1.39 -14.61
N GLU A 174 -0.33 0.96 -14.22
CA GLU A 174 -0.83 -0.38 -14.54
C GLU A 174 -1.49 -0.31 -15.92
N THR A 175 -0.89 -0.93 -16.91
CA THR A 175 -1.32 -0.80 -18.31
C THR A 175 -0.83 -1.97 -19.17
N SER A 176 -1.59 -2.29 -20.21
CA SER A 176 -1.25 -3.33 -21.18
C SER A 176 -0.29 -2.87 -22.28
N ALA A 177 -0.07 -1.54 -22.42
CA ALA A 177 0.79 -0.93 -23.41
C ALA A 177 1.58 0.23 -22.81
N LEU A 178 2.73 0.60 -23.38
CA LEU A 178 3.46 1.79 -22.97
C LEU A 178 2.65 3.05 -23.31
N PRO A 179 2.75 4.14 -22.47
CA PRO A 179 1.94 5.33 -22.68
C PRO A 179 2.28 6.02 -24.00
N PRO A 180 1.28 6.22 -24.87
CA PRO A 180 1.47 7.00 -26.10
C PRO A 180 1.61 8.50 -25.79
N ALA A 181 2.07 9.28 -26.77
CA ALA A 181 2.25 10.72 -26.62
C ALA A 181 1.00 11.46 -26.10
N ALA A 182 -0.21 11.01 -26.51
CA ALA A 182 -1.48 11.59 -26.03
C ALA A 182 -1.71 11.36 -24.53
N ALA A 183 -1.36 10.18 -24.00
CA ALA A 183 -1.45 9.89 -22.58
C ALA A 183 -0.44 10.68 -21.76
N ILE A 184 0.78 10.83 -22.26
CA ILE A 184 1.82 11.69 -21.67
C ILE A 184 1.35 13.14 -21.64
N ALA A 185 0.78 13.65 -22.73
CA ALA A 185 0.26 15.02 -22.82
C ALA A 185 -0.86 15.27 -21.79
N CYS A 186 -1.80 14.32 -21.61
CA CYS A 186 -2.85 14.40 -20.61
C CYS A 186 -2.31 14.52 -19.18
N LEU A 187 -1.22 13.79 -18.86
CA LEU A 187 -0.56 13.92 -17.56
C LEU A 187 0.17 15.27 -17.41
N ARG A 188 0.74 15.77 -18.51
CA ARG A 188 1.44 17.06 -18.55
C ARG A 188 0.54 18.26 -18.26
N GLU A 189 -0.74 18.21 -18.61
CA GLU A 189 -1.70 19.31 -18.43
C GLU A 189 -1.83 19.81 -16.99
N GLY A 190 -1.49 18.97 -15.99
CA GLY A 190 -1.54 19.36 -14.58
C GLY A 190 -0.18 19.64 -13.95
N LEU A 191 0.91 19.58 -14.73
CA LEU A 191 2.27 19.73 -14.22
C LEU A 191 2.89 21.06 -14.64
N PRO A 192 3.81 21.64 -13.83
CA PRO A 192 4.61 22.78 -14.25
C PRO A 192 5.38 22.47 -15.56
N PRO A 193 5.53 23.45 -16.47
CA PRO A 193 6.21 23.22 -17.78
C PRO A 193 7.62 22.64 -17.65
N ALA A 194 8.39 23.05 -16.65
CA ALA A 194 9.75 22.58 -16.41
C ALA A 194 9.81 21.28 -15.57
N CYS A 195 8.67 20.71 -15.18
CA CYS A 195 8.62 19.49 -14.39
C CYS A 195 9.20 18.30 -15.16
N ARG A 196 10.15 17.58 -14.59
CA ARG A 196 10.64 16.31 -15.12
C ARG A 196 9.60 15.22 -14.86
N LEU A 197 8.95 14.71 -15.90
CA LEU A 197 7.96 13.63 -15.79
C LEU A 197 8.62 12.27 -16.02
N LEU A 198 8.49 11.37 -15.05
CA LEU A 198 8.99 10.01 -15.06
C LEU A 198 7.80 9.04 -14.90
N LEU A 199 7.69 8.06 -15.76
CA LEU A 199 6.61 7.08 -15.76
C LEU A 199 7.18 5.67 -15.73
N ALA A 200 6.86 4.90 -14.70
CA ALA A 200 7.14 3.47 -14.63
C ALA A 200 5.89 2.70 -15.04
N ALA A 201 6.00 1.75 -15.96
CA ALA A 201 4.85 1.01 -16.49
C ALA A 201 5.05 -0.50 -16.36
N ALA A 202 3.99 -1.21 -15.97
CA ALA A 202 3.95 -2.67 -15.95
C ALA A 202 2.55 -3.18 -16.26
N ARG A 203 2.47 -4.36 -16.90
CA ARG A 203 1.22 -5.11 -17.00
C ARG A 203 0.92 -5.78 -15.66
N THR A 204 -0.34 -5.83 -15.27
CA THR A 204 -0.76 -6.63 -14.10
C THR A 204 -0.42 -8.11 -14.31
N ALA A 205 -0.53 -8.62 -15.55
CA ALA A 205 -0.12 -9.97 -15.97
C ALA A 205 1.39 -10.06 -16.26
N SER A 206 2.24 -9.44 -15.44
CA SER A 206 3.69 -9.61 -15.44
C SER A 206 4.17 -9.90 -14.02
N GLN A 207 5.39 -10.42 -13.85
CA GLN A 207 5.95 -10.64 -12.50
C GLN A 207 6.02 -9.33 -11.71
N ALA A 208 6.52 -8.27 -12.34
CA ALA A 208 6.66 -6.98 -11.69
C ALA A 208 5.30 -6.35 -11.35
N GLY A 209 4.34 -6.37 -12.28
CA GLY A 209 3.01 -5.82 -12.05
C GLY A 209 2.20 -6.59 -11.02
N THR A 210 2.19 -7.93 -11.10
CA THR A 210 1.52 -8.79 -10.10
C THR A 210 2.05 -8.48 -8.69
N LEU A 211 3.38 -8.41 -8.51
CA LEU A 211 4.00 -8.11 -7.22
C LEU A 211 3.64 -6.70 -6.73
N GLN A 212 3.75 -5.70 -7.61
CA GLN A 212 3.45 -4.30 -7.27
C GLN A 212 2.00 -4.13 -6.81
N VAL A 213 1.03 -4.82 -7.43
CA VAL A 213 -0.38 -4.76 -7.01
C VAL A 213 -0.57 -5.44 -5.66
N VAL A 214 0.03 -6.62 -5.44
CA VAL A 214 -0.07 -7.32 -4.15
C VAL A 214 0.58 -6.51 -3.01
N ALA A 215 1.61 -5.72 -3.30
CA ALA A 215 2.25 -4.82 -2.34
C ALA A 215 1.32 -3.68 -1.84
N ARG A 216 0.07 -3.62 -2.30
CA ARG A 216 -0.95 -2.64 -1.85
C ARG A 216 -1.75 -3.08 -0.64
N SER A 217 -1.44 -4.22 -0.01
CA SER A 217 -2.20 -4.75 1.12
C SER A 217 -2.36 -3.73 2.26
N LEU A 218 -1.29 -2.98 2.59
CA LEU A 218 -1.33 -1.94 3.62
C LEU A 218 -2.13 -0.71 3.15
N GLU A 219 -1.90 -0.25 1.92
CA GLU A 219 -2.62 0.87 1.31
C GLU A 219 -4.14 0.63 1.32
N THR A 220 -4.57 -0.56 0.93
CA THR A 220 -5.98 -0.95 0.89
C THR A 220 -6.66 -0.84 2.27
N ALA A 221 -5.95 -1.21 3.36
CA ALA A 221 -6.45 -1.03 4.72
C ALA A 221 -6.59 0.45 5.09
N LEU A 222 -5.59 1.28 4.74
CA LEU A 222 -5.60 2.72 5.04
C LEU A 222 -6.69 3.45 4.26
N HIS A 223 -6.89 3.10 3.00
CA HIS A 223 -7.98 3.64 2.20
C HIS A 223 -9.35 3.29 2.78
N LYS A 224 -9.54 2.04 3.23
CA LYS A 224 -10.75 1.62 3.94
C LYS A 224 -10.96 2.40 5.23
N LEU A 225 -9.92 2.59 6.04
CA LEU A 225 -9.98 3.40 7.26
C LEU A 225 -10.32 4.86 6.97
N HIS A 226 -9.78 5.44 5.90
CA HIS A 226 -10.16 6.78 5.44
C HIS A 226 -11.64 6.85 5.11
N SER A 227 -12.18 5.90 4.35
CA SER A 227 -13.61 5.85 4.00
C SER A 227 -14.52 5.69 5.23
N LEU A 228 -14.03 5.05 6.29
CA LEU A 228 -14.70 4.90 7.57
C LEU A 228 -14.51 6.11 8.51
N LYS A 229 -13.80 7.15 8.06
CA LYS A 229 -13.48 8.37 8.82
C LYS A 229 -12.66 8.11 10.08
N PHE A 230 -11.82 7.08 10.04
CA PHE A 230 -10.84 6.83 11.09
C PHE A 230 -9.78 7.94 11.08
N PRO A 231 -9.35 8.46 12.25
CA PRO A 231 -8.33 9.52 12.32
C PRO A 231 -6.95 8.97 11.94
N LEU A 232 -6.60 9.01 10.65
CA LEU A 232 -5.39 8.41 10.07
C LEU A 232 -4.09 8.91 10.71
N GLN A 233 -4.07 10.13 11.22
CA GLN A 233 -2.94 10.71 11.96
C GLN A 233 -2.61 9.98 13.27
N THR A 234 -3.49 9.12 13.74
CA THR A 234 -3.23 8.27 14.93
C THR A 234 -2.46 6.99 14.59
N ILE A 235 -2.30 6.67 13.30
CA ILE A 235 -1.55 5.50 12.84
C ILE A 235 -0.06 5.87 12.80
N VAL A 236 0.74 5.17 13.59
CA VAL A 236 2.18 5.43 13.76
C VAL A 236 3.00 4.61 12.78
N SER A 237 2.65 3.33 12.62
CA SER A 237 3.36 2.38 11.76
C SER A 237 2.37 1.40 11.16
N GLY A 238 2.74 0.81 10.04
CA GLY A 238 1.94 -0.22 9.38
C GLY A 238 2.79 -1.31 8.75
N MET A 239 2.26 -2.54 8.78
CA MET A 239 2.81 -3.68 8.08
C MET A 239 1.69 -4.48 7.43
N GLY A 240 1.78 -4.70 6.12
CA GLY A 240 0.84 -5.53 5.37
C GLY A 240 1.54 -6.72 4.73
N THR A 241 0.88 -7.86 4.72
CA THR A 241 1.32 -9.05 4.00
C THR A 241 0.18 -9.58 3.14
N ALA A 242 0.48 -10.05 1.93
CA ALA A 242 -0.47 -10.77 1.09
C ALA A 242 0.24 -11.83 0.25
N PRO A 243 -0.42 -12.96 -0.06
CA PRO A 243 0.18 -14.00 -0.90
C PRO A 243 0.39 -13.51 -2.33
N LEU A 244 1.55 -13.82 -2.92
CA LEU A 244 1.85 -13.54 -4.31
C LEU A 244 1.26 -14.64 -5.18
N PRO A 245 0.18 -14.39 -5.94
CA PRO A 245 -0.43 -15.41 -6.79
C PRO A 245 0.45 -15.70 -8.01
N PRO A 246 0.26 -16.84 -8.67
CA PRO A 246 0.87 -17.09 -9.96
C PRO A 246 0.50 -16.00 -10.97
N VAL A 247 1.46 -15.59 -11.79
CA VAL A 247 1.19 -14.63 -12.89
C VAL A 247 0.11 -15.21 -13.80
N ALA A 248 -0.94 -14.43 -14.04
CA ALA A 248 -2.07 -14.85 -14.85
C ALA A 248 -1.75 -14.73 -16.35
N LYS A 249 -2.52 -15.43 -17.18
CA LYS A 249 -2.34 -15.44 -18.65
C LYS A 249 -2.69 -14.11 -19.35
N ASN A 250 -3.46 -13.23 -18.70
CA ASN A 250 -3.85 -11.92 -19.21
C ASN A 250 -4.15 -10.96 -18.05
N ASP A 251 -4.23 -9.67 -18.34
CA ASP A 251 -4.38 -8.61 -17.32
C ASP A 251 -5.71 -8.72 -16.57
N LEU A 252 -6.81 -9.09 -17.22
CA LEU A 252 -8.11 -9.25 -16.55
C LEU A 252 -8.06 -10.35 -15.47
N ALA A 253 -7.48 -11.50 -15.79
CA ALA A 253 -7.29 -12.59 -14.82
C ALA A 253 -6.27 -12.18 -13.73
N ALA A 254 -5.25 -11.40 -14.09
CA ALA A 254 -4.26 -10.90 -13.13
C ALA A 254 -4.89 -9.93 -12.11
N ILE A 255 -5.74 -9.01 -12.58
CA ILE A 255 -6.51 -8.09 -11.72
C ILE A 255 -7.36 -8.91 -10.73
N GLY A 256 -8.04 -9.96 -11.19
CA GLY A 256 -8.78 -10.88 -10.32
C GLY A 256 -7.90 -11.48 -9.23
N ARG A 257 -6.82 -12.16 -9.62
CA ARG A 257 -5.91 -12.85 -8.68
C ARG A 257 -5.24 -11.94 -7.66
N THR A 258 -4.76 -10.78 -8.10
CA THR A 258 -4.06 -9.83 -7.23
C THR A 258 -4.99 -9.18 -6.22
N ASN A 259 -6.23 -8.87 -6.61
CA ASN A 259 -7.24 -8.39 -5.66
C ASN A 259 -7.63 -9.49 -4.68
N ASP A 260 -7.94 -10.71 -5.15
CA ASP A 260 -8.29 -11.83 -4.26
C ASP A 260 -7.17 -12.15 -3.27
N ALA A 261 -5.91 -12.00 -3.68
CA ALA A 261 -4.76 -12.17 -2.78
C ALA A 261 -4.82 -11.22 -1.57
N ILE A 262 -5.25 -9.99 -1.76
CA ILE A 262 -5.42 -9.01 -0.69
C ILE A 262 -6.72 -9.26 0.07
N LEU A 263 -7.84 -9.38 -0.62
CA LEU A 263 -9.19 -9.46 -0.06
C LEU A 263 -9.42 -10.72 0.78
N TYR A 264 -8.75 -11.81 0.45
CA TYR A 264 -8.95 -13.13 1.07
C TYR A 264 -7.70 -13.70 1.74
N GLY A 265 -6.51 -13.21 1.38
CA GLY A 265 -5.22 -13.66 1.90
C GLY A 265 -4.43 -12.59 2.64
N GLY A 266 -4.84 -11.31 2.55
CA GLY A 266 -4.09 -10.19 3.13
C GLY A 266 -4.27 -10.07 4.64
N THR A 267 -3.17 -9.77 5.34
CA THR A 267 -3.15 -9.45 6.77
C THR A 267 -2.42 -8.13 6.99
N VAL A 268 -3.04 -7.21 7.70
CA VAL A 268 -2.46 -5.90 8.02
C VAL A 268 -2.38 -5.69 9.52
N ASN A 269 -1.22 -5.25 9.99
CA ASN A 269 -0.95 -4.84 11.35
C ASN A 269 -0.74 -3.32 11.38
N LEU A 270 -1.45 -2.62 12.27
CA LEU A 270 -1.39 -1.18 12.43
C LEU A 270 -1.07 -0.83 13.87
N TRP A 271 -0.01 -0.08 14.10
CA TRP A 271 0.30 0.50 15.41
C TRP A 271 -0.35 1.88 15.50
N VAL A 272 -1.26 2.04 16.48
CA VAL A 272 -2.12 3.22 16.60
C VAL A 272 -2.06 3.84 17.99
N ARG A 273 -2.41 5.13 18.10
CA ARG A 273 -2.56 5.86 19.37
C ARG A 273 -3.95 6.49 19.46
N CYS A 274 -4.94 5.69 19.87
CA CYS A 274 -6.32 6.15 19.99
C CYS A 274 -7.02 5.52 21.20
N GLU A 275 -8.30 5.80 21.39
CA GLU A 275 -9.13 5.13 22.40
C GLU A 275 -9.49 3.71 21.95
N ASP A 276 -9.46 2.75 22.87
CA ASP A 276 -9.84 1.36 22.59
C ASP A 276 -11.30 1.23 22.09
N ALA A 277 -12.19 2.10 22.59
CA ALA A 277 -13.59 2.15 22.15
C ALA A 277 -13.73 2.44 20.66
N LEU A 278 -12.90 3.33 20.10
CA LEU A 278 -12.88 3.64 18.68
C LEU A 278 -12.48 2.41 17.84
N LEU A 279 -11.51 1.63 18.33
CA LEU A 279 -11.09 0.39 17.65
C LEU A 279 -12.17 -0.69 17.72
N ALA A 280 -12.88 -0.81 18.84
CA ALA A 280 -13.99 -1.75 18.99
C ALA A 280 -15.18 -1.40 18.09
N GLU A 281 -15.43 -0.11 17.83
CA GLU A 281 -16.50 0.37 16.95
C GLU A 281 -16.15 0.20 15.46
N ILE A 282 -14.98 0.67 15.04
CA ILE A 282 -14.61 0.72 13.62
C ILE A 282 -14.05 -0.61 13.15
N GLY A 283 -13.27 -1.29 14.00
CA GLY A 283 -12.52 -2.48 13.63
C GLY A 283 -13.32 -3.58 12.93
N PRO A 284 -14.53 -3.95 13.35
CA PRO A 284 -15.35 -4.96 12.67
C PRO A 284 -15.76 -4.60 11.23
N ARG A 285 -15.72 -3.31 10.89
CA ARG A 285 -16.12 -2.78 9.58
C ARG A 285 -14.96 -2.69 8.60
N VAL A 286 -13.73 -2.89 9.06
CA VAL A 286 -12.52 -2.73 8.24
C VAL A 286 -12.29 -3.93 7.32
N PRO A 287 -12.25 -5.20 7.77
CA PRO A 287 -11.91 -6.33 6.91
C PRO A 287 -12.87 -6.53 5.74
N SER A 288 -12.39 -7.15 4.66
CA SER A 288 -13.18 -7.45 3.45
C SER A 288 -14.46 -8.23 3.75
N CYS A 289 -14.50 -9.04 4.81
CA CYS A 289 -15.69 -9.79 5.25
C CYS A 289 -16.84 -8.90 5.78
N SER A 290 -16.61 -7.58 5.92
CA SER A 290 -17.68 -6.61 6.21
C SER A 290 -18.57 -6.30 5.00
N SER A 291 -18.13 -6.68 3.78
CA SER A 291 -18.89 -6.53 2.55
C SER A 291 -19.95 -7.62 2.38
N SER A 292 -21.11 -7.26 1.85
CA SER A 292 -22.14 -8.19 1.43
C SER A 292 -21.74 -9.07 0.25
N SER A 293 -20.73 -8.64 -0.51
CA SER A 293 -20.19 -9.37 -1.66
C SER A 293 -19.07 -10.35 -1.29
N PHE A 294 -18.70 -10.44 0.00
CA PHE A 294 -17.64 -11.34 0.47
C PHE A 294 -17.93 -12.81 0.15
N GLY A 295 -16.89 -13.56 -0.23
CA GLY A 295 -16.99 -15.00 -0.52
C GLY A 295 -17.07 -15.34 -2.01
N GLN A 296 -17.12 -14.34 -2.90
CA GLN A 296 -17.03 -14.51 -4.36
C GLN A 296 -15.66 -14.03 -4.86
N THR A 297 -15.13 -14.64 -5.92
CA THR A 297 -13.88 -14.16 -6.53
C THR A 297 -14.07 -12.75 -7.08
N PHE A 298 -13.03 -11.94 -6.97
CA PHE A 298 -13.03 -10.58 -7.51
C PHE A 298 -13.43 -10.55 -8.99
N LEU A 299 -12.87 -11.46 -9.79
CA LEU A 299 -13.19 -11.52 -11.23
C LEU A 299 -14.68 -11.75 -11.49
N SER A 300 -15.35 -12.61 -10.71
CA SER A 300 -16.79 -12.83 -10.81
C SER A 300 -17.59 -11.56 -10.51
N LEU A 301 -17.23 -10.86 -9.45
CA LEU A 301 -17.87 -9.60 -9.07
C LEU A 301 -17.61 -8.49 -10.09
N PHE A 302 -16.39 -8.41 -10.61
CA PHE A 302 -15.98 -7.42 -11.60
C PHE A 302 -16.71 -7.62 -12.93
N ASN A 303 -16.90 -8.89 -13.36
CA ASN A 303 -17.74 -9.23 -14.51
C ASN A 303 -19.18 -8.81 -14.29
N ALA A 304 -19.75 -9.08 -13.12
CA ALA A 304 -21.12 -8.69 -12.77
C ALA A 304 -21.31 -7.16 -12.74
N ALA A 305 -20.26 -6.41 -12.43
CA ALA A 305 -20.20 -4.95 -12.45
C ALA A 305 -19.85 -4.38 -13.85
N ASN A 306 -19.89 -5.19 -14.92
CA ASN A 306 -19.50 -4.79 -16.29
C ASN A 306 -18.09 -4.15 -16.36
N TYR A 307 -17.16 -4.69 -15.60
CA TYR A 307 -15.76 -4.20 -15.49
C TYR A 307 -15.62 -2.76 -14.97
N ASP A 308 -16.61 -2.29 -14.20
CA ASP A 308 -16.57 -0.99 -13.55
C ASP A 308 -16.28 -1.15 -12.05
N PHE A 309 -15.09 -0.72 -11.61
CA PHE A 309 -14.70 -0.71 -10.20
C PHE A 309 -15.61 0.15 -9.32
N TYR A 310 -16.17 1.22 -9.88
CA TYR A 310 -17.04 2.14 -9.13
C TYR A 310 -18.45 1.58 -8.91
N ALA A 311 -18.85 0.56 -9.69
CA ALA A 311 -20.10 -0.15 -9.49
C ALA A 311 -20.00 -1.30 -8.47
N MET A 312 -18.78 -1.62 -8.00
CA MET A 312 -18.56 -2.66 -6.99
C MET A 312 -18.80 -2.15 -5.58
N ASP A 313 -19.11 -3.07 -4.65
CA ASP A 313 -19.22 -2.74 -3.22
C ASP A 313 -17.85 -2.29 -2.67
N VAL A 314 -17.72 -0.99 -2.39
CA VAL A 314 -16.49 -0.40 -1.84
C VAL A 314 -16.10 -1.00 -0.48
N ALA A 315 -17.05 -1.60 0.24
CA ALA A 315 -16.78 -2.27 1.51
C ALA A 315 -15.90 -3.52 1.34
N LEU A 316 -15.87 -4.12 0.14
CA LEU A 316 -15.04 -5.27 -0.17
C LEU A 316 -13.55 -4.95 -0.22
N PHE A 317 -13.19 -3.74 -0.70
CA PHE A 317 -11.78 -3.37 -0.91
C PHE A 317 -11.05 -3.12 0.41
N SER A 318 -10.65 -4.21 1.05
CA SER A 318 -9.92 -4.22 2.31
C SER A 318 -9.21 -5.57 2.48
N PRO A 319 -8.12 -5.67 3.25
CA PRO A 319 -7.49 -6.96 3.53
C PRO A 319 -8.42 -7.88 4.32
N ALA A 320 -8.16 -9.19 4.24
CA ALA A 320 -8.93 -10.22 4.93
C ALA A 320 -8.87 -10.07 6.46
N VAL A 321 -7.70 -9.66 6.98
CA VAL A 321 -7.45 -9.52 8.42
C VAL A 321 -6.80 -8.17 8.70
N VAL A 322 -7.30 -7.49 9.73
CA VAL A 322 -6.68 -6.27 10.27
C VAL A 322 -6.46 -6.43 11.76
N VAL A 323 -5.24 -6.11 12.22
CA VAL A 323 -4.85 -6.14 13.64
C VAL A 323 -4.40 -4.74 14.04
N PHE A 324 -5.02 -4.18 15.05
CA PHE A 324 -4.60 -2.93 15.66
C PHE A 324 -3.81 -3.21 16.94
N HIS A 325 -2.63 -2.65 17.03
CA HIS A 325 -1.80 -2.64 18.23
C HIS A 325 -1.85 -1.24 18.84
N ASN A 326 -2.66 -1.06 19.88
CA ASN A 326 -2.83 0.24 20.49
C ASN A 326 -1.67 0.59 21.42
N LEU A 327 -0.81 1.48 20.99
CA LEU A 327 0.36 1.97 21.74
C LEU A 327 -0.02 2.77 23.01
N ARG A 328 -1.30 3.18 23.13
CA ARG A 328 -1.78 3.92 24.28
C ARG A 328 -2.20 2.98 25.42
N SER A 329 -2.93 1.90 25.11
CA SER A 329 -3.42 0.95 26.09
C SER A 329 -2.57 -0.32 26.22
N GLY A 330 -1.67 -0.59 25.26
CA GLY A 330 -0.91 -1.83 25.16
C GLY A 330 -1.74 -3.04 24.69
N ARG A 331 -3.00 -2.83 24.28
CA ARG A 331 -3.90 -3.90 23.83
C ARG A 331 -3.84 -4.09 22.33
N SER A 332 -4.15 -5.31 21.88
CA SER A 332 -4.29 -5.66 20.47
C SER A 332 -5.72 -6.09 20.16
N PHE A 333 -6.20 -5.68 18.98
CA PHE A 333 -7.55 -5.97 18.48
C PHE A 333 -7.43 -6.57 17.09
N ARG A 334 -7.97 -7.79 16.90
CA ARG A 334 -7.94 -8.50 15.62
C ARG A 334 -9.34 -8.64 15.05
N PHE A 335 -9.51 -8.32 13.78
CA PHE A 335 -10.76 -8.39 13.04
C PHE A 335 -10.56 -9.11 11.70
N GLY A 336 -11.60 -9.83 11.26
CA GLY A 336 -11.60 -10.58 10.01
C GLY A 336 -10.93 -11.95 10.11
N SER A 337 -10.95 -12.66 9.00
CA SER A 337 -10.36 -13.98 8.83
C SER A 337 -9.94 -14.20 7.38
N LEU A 338 -8.90 -15.00 7.17
CA LEU A 338 -8.51 -15.47 5.84
C LEU A 338 -9.61 -16.31 5.23
N ASN A 339 -9.75 -16.27 3.90
CA ASN A 339 -10.64 -17.16 3.14
C ASN A 339 -9.84 -17.97 2.11
N PRO A 340 -9.19 -19.06 2.55
CA PRO A 340 -8.34 -19.87 1.70
C PRO A 340 -9.08 -20.56 0.56
N THR A 341 -10.38 -20.80 0.71
CA THR A 341 -11.20 -21.44 -0.33
C THR A 341 -11.36 -20.54 -1.55
N VAL A 342 -11.69 -19.26 -1.35
CA VAL A 342 -11.81 -18.30 -2.46
C VAL A 342 -10.45 -18.04 -3.08
N LEU A 343 -9.41 -17.91 -2.24
CA LEU A 343 -8.03 -17.71 -2.72
C LEU A 343 -7.57 -18.88 -3.62
N ALA A 344 -7.85 -20.12 -3.22
CA ALA A 344 -7.52 -21.30 -4.02
C ALA A 344 -8.31 -21.30 -5.36
N ALA A 345 -9.59 -20.98 -5.34
CA ALA A 345 -10.42 -20.89 -6.55
C ALA A 345 -9.95 -19.80 -7.53
N SER A 346 -9.40 -18.71 -7.01
CA SER A 346 -8.85 -17.61 -7.83
C SER A 346 -7.53 -17.98 -8.50
N CYS A 347 -6.71 -18.82 -7.86
CA CYS A 347 -5.39 -19.22 -8.38
C CYS A 347 -5.43 -20.44 -9.33
N GLY A 348 -6.48 -21.24 -9.25
CA GLY A 348 -6.70 -22.42 -10.12
C GLY A 348 -7.37 -22.05 -11.39
#